data_efc8eab70288da1d4ae6d2c12617879a
#
_entry.id   efc8eab70288da1d4ae6d2c12617879a
#
_cell.length_a   1.000
_cell.length_b   1.000
_cell.length_c   1.000
_cell.angle_alpha   90.00
_cell.angle_beta   90.00
_cell.angle_gamma   90.00
#
_symmetry.space_group_name_H-M   'P 1'
#
loop_
_entity.id
_entity.type
_entity.pdbx_description
1 polymer ?
#
loop_
_entity_poly.entity_id
_entity_poly.type
_entity_poly.pdbx_seq_one_letter_code
_entity_poly.pdbx_strand_id
1 'polypeptide(L)'
;MKSGSLVRVVWVLGFLLPVGVAAAPGRATACGTAVYREIDDNSALVAQAEQALSTGKNAQAAIKAVKAFPALKIVKPGTLPLADRALRILALASTRSEGGLTVGAMKGSTAPDRASNLMWSIDTLRKLSAKRANNPAYQTDLGEALSHVPAHREEAMKILGELSDKDLLTSAEGYAALARLRSEKGDANARMAAVKRCEAMTKTPKICEVPAAADGATNS
;
A
#
# COMPACT_ATOMS: atom_id res chain seq x y z
N MET A 1 -0.88 -66.91 1.87
CA MET A 1 -0.73 -67.95 0.76
C MET A 1 -0.51 -67.19 -0.53
N LYS A 2 0.56 -67.57 -1.29
CA LYS A 2 0.97 -67.19 -2.67
C LYS A 2 1.59 -65.76 -2.78
N SER A 3 2.90 -65.53 -2.84
CA SER A 3 4.00 -66.09 -3.65
C SER A 3 3.94 -65.70 -5.13
N GLY A 4 4.97 -65.02 -5.53
CA GLY A 4 5.38 -64.86 -6.92
C GLY A 4 5.83 -63.41 -7.21
N SER A 5 6.88 -63.10 -7.81
CA SER A 5 8.10 -63.77 -8.29
C SER A 5 9.06 -62.65 -8.81
N LEU A 6 10.31 -62.81 -8.51
CA LEU A 6 11.44 -62.03 -9.04
C LEU A 6 11.53 -62.16 -10.56
N VAL A 7 11.81 -61.02 -11.24
CA VAL A 7 12.56 -61.04 -12.52
C VAL A 7 13.70 -60.03 -12.45
N ARG A 8 14.91 -60.56 -12.31
CA ARG A 8 16.16 -59.88 -12.56
C ARG A 8 16.40 -59.86 -14.08
N VAL A 9 16.65 -58.68 -14.62
CA VAL A 9 17.30 -58.58 -15.94
C VAL A 9 18.57 -57.73 -15.76
N VAL A 10 19.66 -58.44 -15.88
CA VAL A 10 21.02 -57.94 -16.02
C VAL A 10 21.22 -57.61 -17.49
N TRP A 11 21.62 -56.41 -17.83
CA TRP A 11 22.26 -56.12 -19.13
C TRP A 11 23.52 -55.27 -18.97
N VAL A 12 24.47 -55.79 -19.63
CA VAL A 12 25.92 -55.63 -19.69
C VAL A 12 26.35 -54.37 -20.40
N LEU A 13 27.40 -53.79 -19.85
CA LEU A 13 28.45 -52.89 -20.41
C LEU A 13 28.37 -52.56 -21.91
N GLY A 14 28.43 -51.27 -22.16
CA GLY A 14 28.89 -50.67 -23.40
C GLY A 14 29.66 -49.37 -23.12
N PHE A 15 30.98 -49.47 -22.98
CA PHE A 15 31.91 -48.33 -22.96
C PHE A 15 32.00 -47.72 -24.37
N LEU A 16 31.47 -46.51 -24.52
CA LEU A 16 31.78 -45.64 -25.65
C LEU A 16 32.21 -44.29 -25.11
N LEU A 17 33.53 -44.03 -25.19
CA LEU A 17 34.16 -42.75 -24.98
C LEU A 17 33.77 -41.79 -26.13
N PRO A 18 33.18 -40.62 -25.88
CA PRO A 18 33.22 -39.54 -26.82
C PRO A 18 34.38 -38.59 -26.49
N VAL A 19 35.15 -38.36 -27.51
CA VAL A 19 36.23 -37.37 -27.62
C VAL A 19 35.75 -36.01 -27.18
N GLY A 20 36.43 -35.44 -26.18
CA GLY A 20 36.18 -34.10 -25.69
C GLY A 20 36.53 -33.04 -26.73
N VAL A 21 35.50 -32.34 -27.21
CA VAL A 21 35.66 -31.01 -27.78
C VAL A 21 35.53 -30.03 -26.63
N ALA A 22 36.67 -29.50 -26.15
CA ALA A 22 36.72 -28.41 -25.23
C ALA A 22 36.21 -27.14 -25.94
N ALA A 23 34.91 -26.92 -25.94
CA ALA A 23 34.34 -25.61 -26.25
C ALA A 23 34.66 -24.69 -25.08
N ALA A 24 35.59 -23.76 -25.27
CA ALA A 24 35.79 -22.66 -24.32
C ALA A 24 34.44 -21.94 -24.06
N PRO A 25 34.06 -21.73 -22.80
CA PRO A 25 32.83 -20.95 -22.53
C PRO A 25 33.13 -19.51 -22.95
N GLY A 26 32.68 -19.14 -24.14
CA GLY A 26 32.57 -17.75 -24.51
C GLY A 26 31.73 -17.07 -23.45
N ARG A 27 32.31 -16.13 -22.72
CA ARG A 27 31.56 -15.23 -21.83
C ARG A 27 30.59 -14.43 -22.70
N ALA A 28 29.38 -14.94 -22.87
CA ALA A 28 28.26 -14.13 -23.31
C ALA A 28 28.01 -13.12 -22.18
N THR A 29 28.55 -11.92 -22.30
CA THR A 29 28.17 -10.77 -21.52
C THR A 29 26.73 -10.43 -21.90
N ALA A 30 25.77 -11.06 -21.23
CA ALA A 30 24.36 -10.74 -21.38
C ALA A 30 24.14 -9.34 -20.78
N CYS A 31 24.15 -8.31 -21.61
CA CYS A 31 23.74 -6.95 -21.26
C CYS A 31 22.27 -6.82 -20.82
N GLY A 32 21.52 -7.93 -20.75
CA GLY A 32 20.13 -7.95 -20.35
C GLY A 32 19.84 -8.22 -18.88
N THR A 33 20.78 -8.84 -18.14
CA THR A 33 20.51 -9.34 -16.78
C THR A 33 20.46 -8.26 -15.72
N ALA A 34 21.15 -7.14 -15.87
CA ALA A 34 21.17 -6.07 -14.87
C ALA A 34 19.80 -5.36 -14.74
N VAL A 35 19.15 -5.08 -15.87
CA VAL A 35 17.84 -4.40 -15.88
C VAL A 35 16.73 -5.27 -15.29
N TYR A 36 16.72 -6.58 -15.61
CA TYR A 36 15.74 -7.51 -15.03
C TYR A 36 15.91 -7.66 -13.51
N ARG A 37 17.14 -7.69 -13.02
CA ARG A 37 17.43 -7.81 -11.59
C ARG A 37 16.99 -6.57 -10.81
N GLU A 38 17.19 -5.38 -11.36
CA GLU A 38 16.76 -4.11 -10.74
C GLU A 38 15.23 -4.01 -10.68
N ILE A 39 14.52 -4.46 -11.72
CA ILE A 39 13.06 -4.50 -11.75
C ILE A 39 12.54 -5.49 -10.70
N ASP A 40 13.14 -6.65 -10.55
CA ASP A 40 12.75 -7.65 -9.56
C ASP A 40 13.01 -7.13 -8.14
N ASP A 41 14.15 -6.49 -7.89
CA ASP A 41 14.47 -5.91 -6.57
C ASP A 41 13.49 -4.79 -6.20
N ASN A 42 13.14 -3.91 -7.14
CA ASN A 42 12.15 -2.84 -6.91
C ASN A 42 10.75 -3.39 -6.70
N SER A 43 10.35 -4.43 -7.44
CA SER A 43 9.07 -5.12 -7.23
C SER A 43 8.98 -5.74 -5.85
N ALA A 44 10.04 -6.40 -5.39
CA ALA A 44 10.12 -6.99 -4.07
C ALA A 44 10.05 -5.92 -2.96
N LEU A 45 10.74 -4.79 -3.13
CA LEU A 45 10.70 -3.66 -2.19
C LEU A 45 9.30 -3.05 -2.10
N VAL A 46 8.61 -2.86 -3.24
CA VAL A 46 7.23 -2.34 -3.26
C VAL A 46 6.27 -3.32 -2.58
N ALA A 47 6.37 -4.62 -2.85
CA ALA A 47 5.56 -5.64 -2.17
C ALA A 47 5.78 -5.65 -0.65
N GLN A 48 7.04 -5.54 -0.20
CA GLN A 48 7.36 -5.41 1.22
C GLN A 48 6.85 -4.10 1.83
N ALA A 49 6.81 -3.01 1.04
CA ALA A 49 6.24 -1.74 1.48
C ALA A 49 4.72 -1.83 1.66
N GLU A 50 4.00 -2.51 0.75
CA GLU A 50 2.58 -2.81 0.89
C GLU A 50 2.28 -3.64 2.14
N GLN A 51 3.08 -4.68 2.39
CA GLN A 51 2.97 -5.50 3.59
C GLN A 51 3.22 -4.69 4.87
N ALA A 52 4.20 -3.80 4.88
CA ALA A 52 4.46 -2.92 6.01
C ALA A 52 3.29 -1.95 6.25
N LEU A 53 2.74 -1.38 5.17
CA LEU A 53 1.59 -0.47 5.23
C LEU A 53 0.35 -1.17 5.79
N SER A 54 0.05 -2.40 5.32
CA SER A 54 -1.11 -3.18 5.78
C SER A 54 -1.02 -3.61 7.25
N THR A 55 0.18 -3.58 7.83
CA THR A 55 0.42 -3.86 9.25
C THR A 55 0.63 -2.61 10.11
N GLY A 56 0.31 -1.41 9.57
CA GLY A 56 0.42 -0.13 10.26
C GLY A 56 1.85 0.38 10.46
N LYS A 57 2.85 -0.26 9.84
CA LYS A 57 4.27 0.14 9.93
C LYS A 57 4.59 1.22 8.91
N ASN A 58 3.93 2.37 9.03
CA ASN A 58 3.95 3.45 8.03
C ASN A 58 5.36 3.94 7.69
N ALA A 59 6.22 4.16 8.69
CA ALA A 59 7.61 4.59 8.46
C ALA A 59 8.40 3.55 7.65
N GLN A 60 8.25 2.27 7.95
CA GLN A 60 8.91 1.19 7.20
C GLN A 60 8.37 1.09 5.77
N ALA A 61 7.06 1.24 5.59
CA ALA A 61 6.45 1.27 4.26
C ALA A 61 7.03 2.40 3.40
N ALA A 62 7.13 3.61 3.97
CA ALA A 62 7.71 4.76 3.30
C ALA A 62 9.20 4.56 2.94
N ILE A 63 10.01 4.04 3.87
CA ILE A 63 11.43 3.75 3.64
C ILE A 63 11.61 2.77 2.47
N LYS A 64 10.83 1.69 2.44
CA LYS A 64 10.90 0.68 1.37
C LYS A 64 10.44 1.24 0.03
N ALA A 65 9.37 2.03 -0.01
CA ALA A 65 8.88 2.68 -1.22
C ALA A 65 9.92 3.65 -1.80
N VAL A 66 10.56 4.47 -0.94
CA VAL A 66 11.64 5.39 -1.35
C VAL A 66 12.91 4.63 -1.74
N LYS A 67 13.22 3.50 -1.09
CA LYS A 67 14.35 2.65 -1.51
C LYS A 67 14.15 2.08 -2.91
N ALA A 68 12.91 1.67 -3.26
CA ALA A 68 12.59 1.23 -4.62
C ALA A 68 12.68 2.37 -5.64
N PHE A 69 12.27 3.58 -5.26
CA PHE A 69 12.27 4.77 -6.12
C PHE A 69 12.77 5.98 -5.35
N PRO A 70 14.07 6.28 -5.33
CA PRO A 70 14.63 7.38 -4.52
C PRO A 70 14.03 8.76 -4.80
N ALA A 71 13.65 9.03 -6.06
CA ALA A 71 13.03 10.29 -6.49
C ALA A 71 11.50 10.28 -6.43
N LEU A 72 10.88 9.36 -5.68
CA LEU A 72 9.45 9.06 -5.73
C LEU A 72 8.55 10.32 -5.57
N LYS A 73 8.92 11.26 -4.69
CA LYS A 73 8.12 12.47 -4.44
C LYS A 73 7.92 13.36 -5.67
N ILE A 74 8.82 13.28 -6.66
CA ILE A 74 8.74 14.07 -7.89
C ILE A 74 8.30 13.24 -9.11
N VAL A 75 8.10 11.93 -8.94
CA VAL A 75 7.59 11.08 -10.01
C VAL A 75 6.16 11.46 -10.35
N LYS A 76 5.89 11.62 -11.64
CA LYS A 76 4.53 11.96 -12.12
C LYS A 76 3.65 10.70 -12.08
N PRO A 77 2.49 10.73 -11.39
CA PRO A 77 1.56 9.61 -11.38
C PRO A 77 1.13 9.18 -12.79
N GLY A 78 1.10 7.87 -13.02
CA GLY A 78 0.67 7.25 -14.27
C GLY A 78 1.76 7.10 -15.32
N THR A 79 3.03 7.26 -14.98
CA THR A 79 4.15 6.98 -15.88
C THR A 79 4.56 5.50 -15.87
N LEU A 80 4.63 4.90 -14.69
CA LEU A 80 5.04 3.51 -14.48
C LEU A 80 4.11 2.84 -13.44
N PRO A 81 3.50 1.68 -13.74
CA PRO A 81 2.59 1.01 -12.82
C PRO A 81 3.20 0.69 -11.45
N LEU A 82 4.47 0.28 -11.41
CA LEU A 82 5.17 -0.03 -10.17
C LEU A 82 5.47 1.24 -9.35
N ALA A 83 5.83 2.34 -10.01
CA ALA A 83 6.01 3.63 -9.34
C ALA A 83 4.68 4.19 -8.81
N ASP A 84 3.57 3.97 -9.52
CA ASP A 84 2.23 4.35 -9.03
C ASP A 84 1.87 3.62 -7.73
N ARG A 85 2.20 2.33 -7.61
CA ARG A 85 2.03 1.57 -6.36
C ARG A 85 2.90 2.17 -5.25
N ALA A 86 4.17 2.44 -5.53
CA ALA A 86 5.07 3.06 -4.56
C ALA A 86 4.60 4.48 -4.14
N LEU A 87 4.11 5.29 -5.08
CA LEU A 87 3.51 6.61 -4.81
C LEU A 87 2.29 6.49 -3.89
N ARG A 88 1.39 5.54 -4.17
CA ARG A 88 0.22 5.26 -3.33
C ARG A 88 0.65 4.91 -1.91
N ILE A 89 1.65 4.02 -1.76
CA ILE A 89 2.16 3.61 -0.45
C ILE A 89 2.74 4.79 0.32
N LEU A 90 3.60 5.60 -0.33
CA LEU A 90 4.24 6.74 0.31
C LEU A 90 3.20 7.80 0.73
N ALA A 91 2.20 8.06 -0.11
CA ALA A 91 1.13 8.99 0.20
C ALA A 91 0.26 8.51 1.38
N LEU A 92 -0.14 7.23 1.40
CA LEU A 92 -0.90 6.66 2.52
C LEU A 92 -0.08 6.60 3.82
N ALA A 93 1.20 6.20 3.73
CA ALA A 93 2.08 6.20 4.88
C ALA A 93 2.24 7.61 5.48
N SER A 94 2.37 8.63 4.62
CA SER A 94 2.40 10.03 5.05
C SER A 94 1.09 10.45 5.70
N THR A 95 -0.05 10.14 5.10
CA THR A 95 -1.39 10.42 5.65
C THR A 95 -1.56 9.80 7.04
N ARG A 96 -1.28 8.51 7.18
CA ARG A 96 -1.41 7.75 8.43
C ARG A 96 -0.39 8.14 9.51
N SER A 97 0.63 8.89 9.13
CA SER A 97 1.61 9.51 10.04
C SER A 97 1.36 11.01 10.23
N GLU A 98 0.17 11.51 9.85
CA GLU A 98 -0.22 12.93 9.95
C GLU A 98 0.80 13.89 9.32
N GLY A 99 1.38 13.49 8.20
CA GLY A 99 2.44 14.22 7.50
C GLY A 99 3.81 14.16 8.18
N GLY A 100 3.94 13.48 9.33
CA GLY A 100 5.14 13.49 10.19
C GLY A 100 6.31 12.65 9.67
N LEU A 101 6.23 12.06 8.47
CA LEU A 101 7.33 11.28 7.93
C LEU A 101 8.54 12.12 7.55
N THR A 102 9.74 11.61 7.90
CA THR A 102 11.02 12.15 7.47
C THR A 102 11.78 11.05 6.73
N VAL A 103 11.57 10.96 5.40
CA VAL A 103 12.18 9.93 4.55
C VAL A 103 12.35 10.47 3.13
N GLY A 104 13.51 10.27 2.53
CA GLY A 104 13.83 10.80 1.20
C GLY A 104 13.64 12.32 1.15
N ALA A 105 12.82 12.79 0.22
CA ALA A 105 12.50 14.21 0.07
C ALA A 105 11.34 14.70 0.98
N MET A 106 10.80 13.83 1.84
CA MET A 106 9.78 14.24 2.82
C MET A 106 10.43 14.77 4.10
N LYS A 107 10.02 15.94 4.53
CA LYS A 107 10.41 16.56 5.80
C LYS A 107 9.14 16.71 6.63
N GLY A 108 9.06 16.05 7.78
CA GLY A 108 7.86 16.00 8.63
C GLY A 108 8.09 16.52 10.04
N SER A 109 9.21 17.21 10.29
CA SER A 109 9.60 17.62 11.65
C SER A 109 8.82 18.85 12.14
N THR A 110 8.44 19.77 11.25
CA THR A 110 7.71 20.99 11.61
C THR A 110 6.23 20.91 11.20
N ALA A 111 5.38 21.75 11.79
CA ALA A 111 3.97 21.81 11.42
C ALA A 111 3.75 22.22 9.94
N PRO A 112 4.45 23.19 9.36
CA PRO A 112 4.37 23.49 7.93
C PRO A 112 4.81 22.33 7.04
N ASP A 113 5.86 21.59 7.42
CA ASP A 113 6.31 20.42 6.68
C ASP A 113 5.25 19.30 6.67
N ARG A 114 4.61 19.06 7.81
CA ARG A 114 3.52 18.07 7.93
C ARG A 114 2.34 18.44 7.06
N ALA A 115 1.92 19.71 7.10
CA ALA A 115 0.86 20.20 6.24
C ALA A 115 1.21 20.04 4.75
N SER A 116 2.44 20.39 4.36
CA SER A 116 2.94 20.20 2.99
C SER A 116 2.93 18.73 2.57
N ASN A 117 3.34 17.81 3.46
CA ASN A 117 3.32 16.39 3.18
C ASN A 117 1.89 15.84 3.02
N LEU A 118 0.93 16.30 3.83
CA LEU A 118 -0.48 15.94 3.69
C LEU A 118 -1.06 16.45 2.36
N MET A 119 -0.79 17.70 2.00
CA MET A 119 -1.24 18.26 0.72
C MET A 119 -0.65 17.52 -0.48
N TRP A 120 0.65 17.16 -0.42
CA TRP A 120 1.29 16.33 -1.44
C TRP A 120 0.62 14.95 -1.54
N SER A 121 0.28 14.34 -0.41
CA SER A 121 -0.40 13.03 -0.37
C SER A 121 -1.78 13.11 -1.04
N ILE A 122 -2.57 14.14 -0.71
CA ILE A 122 -3.88 14.39 -1.33
C ILE A 122 -3.75 14.58 -2.84
N ASP A 123 -2.84 15.45 -3.29
CA ASP A 123 -2.62 15.70 -4.73
C ASP A 123 -2.21 14.44 -5.47
N THR A 124 -1.31 13.65 -4.90
CA THR A 124 -0.86 12.38 -5.45
C THR A 124 -2.00 11.36 -5.55
N LEU A 125 -2.76 11.16 -4.47
CA LEU A 125 -3.88 10.22 -4.46
C LEU A 125 -5.03 10.67 -5.36
N ARG A 126 -5.28 11.99 -5.47
CA ARG A 126 -6.27 12.55 -6.40
C ARG A 126 -5.89 12.25 -7.86
N LYS A 127 -4.62 12.43 -8.23
CA LYS A 127 -4.14 12.09 -9.58
C LYS A 127 -4.20 10.59 -9.86
N LEU A 128 -3.86 9.75 -8.89
CA LEU A 128 -3.96 8.29 -9.01
C LEU A 128 -5.41 7.84 -9.11
N SER A 129 -6.31 8.39 -8.30
CA SER A 129 -7.75 8.11 -8.33
C SER A 129 -8.38 8.53 -9.66
N ALA A 130 -8.05 9.70 -10.18
CA ALA A 130 -8.56 10.18 -11.47
C ALA A 130 -8.20 9.24 -12.63
N LYS A 131 -7.00 8.62 -12.60
CA LYS A 131 -6.59 7.61 -13.59
C LYS A 131 -7.29 6.26 -13.43
N ARG A 132 -7.92 6.02 -12.29
CA ARG A 132 -8.61 4.78 -11.92
C ARG A 132 -9.97 5.09 -11.28
N ALA A 133 -10.74 5.98 -11.93
CA ALA A 133 -11.98 6.56 -11.39
C ALA A 133 -13.02 5.53 -10.90
N ASN A 134 -13.05 4.34 -11.52
CA ASN A 134 -13.98 3.27 -11.16
C ASN A 134 -13.39 2.27 -10.13
N ASN A 135 -12.24 2.58 -9.53
CA ASN A 135 -11.62 1.70 -8.55
C ASN A 135 -11.87 2.21 -7.13
N PRO A 136 -12.72 1.52 -6.33
CA PRO A 136 -13.07 1.96 -4.98
C PRO A 136 -11.87 2.10 -4.04
N ALA A 137 -10.80 1.29 -4.23
CA ALA A 137 -9.62 1.37 -3.38
C ALA A 137 -8.92 2.73 -3.50
N TYR A 138 -8.78 3.27 -4.71
CA TYR A 138 -8.17 4.58 -4.90
C TYR A 138 -9.06 5.73 -4.41
N GLN A 139 -10.37 5.57 -4.49
CA GLN A 139 -11.32 6.52 -3.93
C GLN A 139 -11.32 6.47 -2.40
N THR A 140 -11.25 5.28 -1.79
CA THR A 140 -11.10 5.11 -0.34
C THR A 140 -9.83 5.79 0.15
N ASP A 141 -8.70 5.56 -0.50
CA ASP A 141 -7.42 6.18 -0.14
C ASP A 141 -7.46 7.71 -0.20
N LEU A 142 -8.09 8.25 -1.26
CA LEU A 142 -8.27 9.69 -1.39
C LEU A 142 -9.17 10.25 -0.27
N GLY A 143 -10.30 9.60 0.01
CA GLY A 143 -11.18 9.99 1.09
C GLY A 143 -10.51 9.94 2.46
N GLU A 144 -9.69 8.89 2.72
CA GLU A 144 -8.86 8.80 3.92
C GLU A 144 -7.94 10.01 4.03
N ALA A 145 -7.17 10.32 2.98
CA ALA A 145 -6.22 11.43 2.99
C ALA A 145 -6.90 12.79 3.19
N LEU A 146 -8.00 13.04 2.49
CA LEU A 146 -8.79 14.28 2.62
C LEU A 146 -9.32 14.48 4.05
N SER A 147 -9.67 13.41 4.76
CA SER A 147 -10.21 13.50 6.13
C SER A 147 -9.23 14.10 7.14
N HIS A 148 -7.93 14.05 6.87
CA HIS A 148 -6.88 14.60 7.74
C HIS A 148 -6.71 16.12 7.62
N VAL A 149 -7.31 16.75 6.59
CA VAL A 149 -7.19 18.20 6.36
C VAL A 149 -8.55 18.85 6.56
N PRO A 150 -8.72 19.76 7.54
CA PRO A 150 -10.03 20.36 7.87
C PRO A 150 -10.79 20.93 6.67
N ALA A 151 -10.08 21.63 5.79
CA ALA A 151 -10.67 22.24 4.59
C ALA A 151 -11.24 21.22 3.57
N HIS A 152 -10.88 19.94 3.67
CA HIS A 152 -11.30 18.89 2.74
C HIS A 152 -12.25 17.86 3.35
N ARG A 153 -12.67 18.03 4.61
CA ARG A 153 -13.51 17.04 5.33
C ARG A 153 -14.87 16.80 4.68
N GLU A 154 -15.47 17.83 4.10
CA GLU A 154 -16.76 17.68 3.40
C GLU A 154 -16.60 16.81 2.14
N GLU A 155 -15.52 17.02 1.36
CA GLU A 155 -15.22 16.18 0.21
C GLU A 155 -14.94 14.73 0.66
N ALA A 156 -14.17 14.54 1.74
CA ALA A 156 -13.90 13.23 2.33
C ALA A 156 -15.19 12.51 2.77
N MET A 157 -16.08 13.23 3.48
CA MET A 157 -17.36 12.70 3.94
C MET A 157 -18.22 12.22 2.75
N LYS A 158 -18.28 13.01 1.68
CA LYS A 158 -19.00 12.63 0.47
C LYS A 158 -18.47 11.35 -0.14
N ILE A 159 -17.14 11.29 -0.40
CA ILE A 159 -16.51 10.13 -1.05
C ILE A 159 -16.66 8.88 -0.18
N LEU A 160 -16.29 8.96 1.10
CA LEU A 160 -16.32 7.81 2.00
C LEU A 160 -17.76 7.37 2.32
N GLY A 161 -18.69 8.32 2.43
CA GLY A 161 -20.12 8.05 2.62
C GLY A 161 -20.70 7.29 1.43
N GLU A 162 -20.52 7.78 0.22
CA GLU A 162 -21.01 7.12 -1.00
C GLU A 162 -20.44 5.71 -1.18
N LEU A 163 -19.15 5.50 -0.83
CA LEU A 163 -18.54 4.18 -0.87
C LEU A 163 -19.09 3.25 0.22
N SER A 164 -19.31 3.79 1.43
CA SER A 164 -19.88 3.03 2.54
C SER A 164 -21.31 2.58 2.24
N ASP A 165 -22.13 3.45 1.69
CA ASP A 165 -23.54 3.16 1.34
C ASP A 165 -23.67 2.07 0.27
N LYS A 166 -22.65 1.92 -0.57
CA LYS A 166 -22.54 0.88 -1.61
C LYS A 166 -21.75 -0.35 -1.16
N ASP A 167 -21.32 -0.41 0.10
CA ASP A 167 -20.43 -1.45 0.64
C ASP A 167 -19.10 -1.62 -0.14
N LEU A 168 -18.55 -0.51 -0.62
CA LEU A 168 -17.36 -0.47 -1.47
C LEU A 168 -16.13 0.12 -0.77
N LEU A 169 -16.19 0.49 0.53
CA LEU A 169 -15.00 0.87 1.27
C LEU A 169 -14.05 -0.31 1.43
N THR A 170 -12.78 -0.11 1.06
CA THR A 170 -11.82 -1.21 0.90
C THR A 170 -10.81 -1.34 2.03
N SER A 171 -10.83 -0.44 3.03
CA SER A 171 -9.87 -0.46 4.15
C SER A 171 -10.51 -0.14 5.48
N ALA A 172 -9.94 -0.69 6.56
CA ALA A 172 -10.31 -0.35 7.93
C ALA A 172 -10.07 1.14 8.21
N GLU A 173 -8.98 1.70 7.71
CA GLU A 173 -8.63 3.11 7.88
C GLU A 173 -9.64 4.03 7.18
N GLY A 174 -10.18 3.63 6.02
CA GLY A 174 -11.28 4.34 5.36
C GLY A 174 -12.54 4.40 6.23
N TYR A 175 -12.91 3.28 6.86
CA TYR A 175 -14.02 3.26 7.83
C TYR A 175 -13.71 4.05 9.10
N ALA A 176 -12.48 4.01 9.61
CA ALA A 176 -12.06 4.82 10.76
C ALA A 176 -12.12 6.33 10.44
N ALA A 177 -11.70 6.72 9.24
CA ALA A 177 -11.82 8.09 8.75
C ALA A 177 -13.29 8.54 8.67
N LEU A 178 -14.17 7.71 8.10
CA LEU A 178 -15.61 7.96 8.04
C LEU A 178 -16.22 8.07 9.43
N ALA A 179 -15.83 7.20 10.36
CA ALA A 179 -16.31 7.24 11.74
C ALA A 179 -15.93 8.54 12.44
N ARG A 180 -14.70 9.03 12.25
CA ARG A 180 -14.26 10.35 12.79
C ARG A 180 -15.09 11.49 12.23
N LEU A 181 -15.28 11.54 10.92
CA LEU A 181 -16.07 12.57 10.26
C LEU A 181 -17.54 12.57 10.74
N ARG A 182 -18.14 11.39 10.93
CA ARG A 182 -19.49 11.24 11.48
C ARG A 182 -19.57 11.66 12.95
N SER A 183 -18.53 11.37 13.74
CA SER A 183 -18.39 11.83 15.12
C SER A 183 -18.39 13.36 15.20
N GLU A 184 -17.61 14.02 14.34
CA GLU A 184 -17.56 15.50 14.27
C GLU A 184 -18.89 16.14 13.89
N LYS A 185 -19.74 15.42 13.15
CA LYS A 185 -21.11 15.86 12.83
C LYS A 185 -22.16 15.49 13.89
N GLY A 186 -21.75 14.82 14.98
CA GLY A 186 -22.67 14.40 16.04
C GLY A 186 -23.54 13.20 15.68
N ASP A 187 -23.29 12.50 14.57
CA ASP A 187 -24.03 11.32 14.16
C ASP A 187 -23.46 10.05 14.84
N ALA A 188 -23.91 9.84 16.08
CA ALA A 188 -23.44 8.73 16.90
C ALA A 188 -23.78 7.35 16.30
N ASN A 189 -24.97 7.21 15.70
CA ASN A 189 -25.41 5.94 15.13
C ASN A 189 -24.57 5.56 13.89
N ALA A 190 -24.41 6.50 12.97
CA ALA A 190 -23.59 6.25 11.79
C ALA A 190 -22.11 6.08 12.14
N ARG A 191 -21.59 6.78 13.17
CA ARG A 191 -20.26 6.55 13.72
C ARG A 191 -20.08 5.11 14.18
N MET A 192 -20.99 4.61 15.04
CA MET A 192 -20.93 3.24 15.55
C MET A 192 -21.00 2.19 14.43
N ALA A 193 -21.83 2.41 13.42
CA ALA A 193 -21.90 1.53 12.26
C ALA A 193 -20.56 1.47 11.51
N ALA A 194 -19.89 2.62 11.30
CA ALA A 194 -18.59 2.68 10.66
C ALA A 194 -17.49 2.03 11.51
N VAL A 195 -17.48 2.23 12.83
CA VAL A 195 -16.55 1.56 13.76
C VAL A 195 -16.69 0.05 13.68
N LYS A 196 -17.91 -0.47 13.74
CA LYS A 196 -18.17 -1.92 13.63
C LYS A 196 -17.63 -2.51 12.32
N ARG A 197 -17.76 -1.79 11.20
CA ARG A 197 -17.20 -2.22 9.90
C ARG A 197 -15.69 -2.16 9.90
N CYS A 198 -15.10 -1.10 10.49
CA CYS A 198 -13.65 -0.99 10.68
C CYS A 198 -13.09 -2.21 11.43
N GLU A 199 -13.66 -2.54 12.59
CA GLU A 199 -13.23 -3.66 13.43
C GLU A 199 -13.32 -5.01 12.70
N ALA A 200 -14.33 -5.19 11.87
CA ALA A 200 -14.49 -6.40 11.06
C ALA A 200 -13.40 -6.55 9.98
N MET A 201 -12.70 -5.47 9.60
CA MET A 201 -11.70 -5.46 8.53
C MET A 201 -10.26 -5.49 9.04
N THR A 202 -9.99 -5.29 10.33
CA THR A 202 -8.63 -5.20 10.84
C THR A 202 -8.36 -6.18 11.97
N LYS A 203 -7.11 -6.65 12.05
CA LYS A 203 -6.58 -7.35 13.21
C LYS A 203 -5.97 -6.41 14.25
N THR A 204 -6.00 -5.10 14.00
CA THR A 204 -5.44 -4.06 14.85
C THR A 204 -6.56 -3.11 15.30
N PRO A 205 -7.34 -3.44 16.35
CA PRO A 205 -8.52 -2.68 16.77
C PRO A 205 -8.24 -1.20 17.04
N LYS A 206 -7.03 -0.86 17.46
CA LYS A 206 -6.60 0.52 17.73
C LYS A 206 -6.83 1.48 16.55
N ILE A 207 -6.83 0.99 15.31
CA ILE A 207 -7.13 1.81 14.13
C ILE A 207 -8.56 2.36 14.18
N CYS A 208 -9.48 1.59 14.78
CA CYS A 208 -10.90 1.88 14.84
C CYS A 208 -11.32 2.70 16.07
N GLU A 209 -10.38 2.99 16.98
CA GLU A 209 -10.64 3.85 18.13
C GLU A 209 -10.88 5.30 17.68
N VAL A 210 -12.14 5.68 17.64
CA VAL A 210 -12.55 7.04 17.30
C VAL A 210 -13.14 7.67 18.55
N PRO A 211 -12.55 8.77 19.05
CA PRO A 211 -13.12 9.50 20.18
C PRO A 211 -14.58 9.84 19.90
N ALA A 212 -15.45 9.69 20.91
CA ALA A 212 -16.76 10.31 20.84
C ALA A 212 -16.57 11.82 20.66
N ALA A 213 -17.47 12.46 19.90
CA ALA A 213 -17.49 13.92 19.91
C ALA A 213 -17.54 14.37 21.37
N ALA A 214 -16.68 15.30 21.75
CA ALA A 214 -16.84 15.97 23.04
C ALA A 214 -18.26 16.51 23.05
N ASP A 215 -19.10 15.95 23.94
CA ASP A 215 -20.47 16.39 24.10
C ASP A 215 -20.43 17.91 24.25
N GLY A 216 -21.13 18.58 23.35
CA GLY A 216 -20.99 19.99 23.07
C GLY A 216 -20.76 20.81 24.35
N ALA A 217 -19.70 21.55 24.36
CA ALA A 217 -19.64 22.74 25.18
C ALA A 217 -20.86 23.60 24.76
N THR A 218 -21.95 23.41 25.45
CA THR A 218 -23.09 24.33 25.48
C THR A 218 -22.52 25.68 25.95
N ASN A 219 -22.16 26.51 24.97
CA ASN A 219 -21.94 27.92 25.23
C ASN A 219 -23.28 28.48 25.75
N SER A 220 -23.35 28.61 27.07
CA SER A 220 -24.34 29.42 27.76
C SER A 220 -23.96 30.88 27.62
#